data_e428cb7697c1905b5b1505d3bded3ae5
#
_entry.id   e428cb7697c1905b5b1505d3bded3ae5
#
_cell.length_a   1.000
_cell.length_b   1.000
_cell.length_c   1.000
_cell.angle_alpha   90.00
_cell.angle_beta   90.00
_cell.angle_gamma   90.00
#
_symmetry.space_group_name_H-M   'P 1'
#
loop_
_entity.id
_entity.type
_entity.pdbx_description
1 polymer ?
#
loop_
_entity_poly.entity_id
_entity_poly.type
_entity_poly.pdbx_seq_one_letter_code
_entity_poly.pdbx_strand_id
1 'polypeptide(L)'
;MKAKILFVLVSSVLILITAYSLSAASETRDKSAKVHGREAAFRSGLEADGFIVKNGSTYPVDTITDLLDSGLGDTANANNPGQPYKVLAVPPHPTDKDLPADLSELPLSIFRIRPDEAIVYVGPTPPMGDYFSFTPYLWVRREGRIIAKGDFIFAAVNDPLNSAGIKTAGNGNPFHKQTVIIFTADQGVYERVAALAQAAGYPESMINSYIFPSELLRLGVFSEYRNSDSFVLVVRTANFVSKAEGDRYLNNNSYATVWRVTPEREPAPRPFPTPAPRQHKWISERTLFPDLENGLKRLKQAILRQIPHVESESYESIRWWPASRDVLEAEADPQSPIYHKFIAGEASDTPYLRSAKDGKPANFILGEDDLVVVYGVNHAATGLATYSSLGVYGDWITSSCDTPKNQFEYVFGCGDHIWNGVAGMNSHDFRGSAEQYIPGDPMAPYLYAVKVTRRPPPDRHERFWVRVPEPPCEIPPCQAPLPSYNHGIELDKPVCIGYRAYLNPATGAGPDYDDIIWDKAIWFKLKAKR
;
A
#
# COMPACT_ATOMS: atom_id res chain seq x y z
N MET A 1 13.80 18.44 -61.67
CA MET A 1 13.52 19.46 -60.66
C MET A 1 12.83 18.90 -59.42
N LYS A 2 11.83 18.02 -59.52
CA LYS A 2 11.09 17.47 -58.35
C LYS A 2 11.94 16.61 -57.39
N ALA A 3 12.93 15.85 -57.86
CA ALA A 3 13.78 15.01 -57.02
C ALA A 3 14.77 15.79 -56.11
N LYS A 4 15.25 16.97 -56.58
CA LYS A 4 16.16 17.81 -55.77
C LYS A 4 15.43 18.54 -54.60
N ILE A 5 14.15 18.89 -54.80
CA ILE A 5 13.33 19.54 -53.78
C ILE A 5 12.98 18.55 -52.64
N LEU A 6 12.71 17.28 -52.98
CA LEU A 6 12.42 16.24 -52.00
C LEU A 6 13.64 15.91 -51.11
N PHE A 7 14.84 15.89 -51.70
CA PHE A 7 16.08 15.60 -50.96
C PHE A 7 16.43 16.72 -49.96
N VAL A 8 16.20 18.00 -50.31
CA VAL A 8 16.42 19.14 -49.44
C VAL A 8 15.40 19.15 -48.28
N LEU A 9 14.14 18.80 -48.52
CA LEU A 9 13.11 18.71 -47.48
C LEU A 9 13.39 17.57 -46.49
N VAL A 10 13.77 16.39 -46.96
CA VAL A 10 14.11 15.25 -46.07
C VAL A 10 15.36 15.53 -45.24
N SER A 11 16.39 16.16 -45.83
CA SER A 11 17.61 16.56 -45.09
C SER A 11 17.31 17.63 -44.04
N SER A 12 16.43 18.59 -44.33
CA SER A 12 16.06 19.65 -43.34
C SER A 12 15.24 19.10 -42.17
N VAL A 13 14.35 18.12 -42.42
CA VAL A 13 13.58 17.45 -41.36
C VAL A 13 14.50 16.58 -40.49
N LEU A 14 15.46 15.87 -41.09
CA LEU A 14 16.44 15.08 -40.33
C LEU A 14 17.33 15.96 -39.43
N ILE A 15 17.77 17.12 -39.93
CA ILE A 15 18.58 18.09 -39.14
C ILE A 15 17.75 18.69 -38.01
N LEU A 16 16.47 18.99 -38.22
CA LEU A 16 15.58 19.46 -37.18
C LEU A 16 15.31 18.41 -36.09
N ILE A 17 15.11 17.13 -36.48
CA ILE A 17 14.91 16.03 -35.53
C ILE A 17 16.19 15.77 -34.70
N THR A 18 17.36 15.81 -35.34
CA THR A 18 18.64 15.65 -34.61
C THR A 18 18.96 16.84 -33.73
N ALA A 19 18.66 18.06 -34.15
CA ALA A 19 18.84 19.25 -33.32
C ALA A 19 17.89 19.25 -32.10
N TYR A 20 16.63 18.84 -32.30
CA TYR A 20 15.66 18.71 -31.22
C TYR A 20 16.04 17.61 -30.20
N SER A 21 16.50 16.44 -30.68
CA SER A 21 16.97 15.36 -29.82
C SER A 21 18.25 15.71 -29.05
N LEU A 22 19.19 16.44 -29.68
CA LEU A 22 20.39 16.95 -29.01
C LEU A 22 20.06 18.03 -27.97
N SER A 23 19.12 18.91 -28.25
CA SER A 23 18.65 19.93 -27.28
C SER A 23 17.92 19.28 -26.10
N ALA A 24 17.02 18.32 -26.33
CA ALA A 24 16.35 17.59 -25.28
C ALA A 24 17.33 16.75 -24.41
N ALA A 25 18.33 16.15 -25.01
CA ALA A 25 19.38 15.43 -24.30
C ALA A 25 20.29 16.36 -23.47
N SER A 26 20.58 17.56 -23.95
CA SER A 26 21.36 18.56 -23.21
C SER A 26 20.59 19.13 -22.02
N GLU A 27 19.30 19.43 -22.19
CA GLU A 27 18.43 19.88 -21.09
C GLU A 27 18.27 18.80 -19.99
N THR A 28 18.17 17.53 -20.39
CA THR A 28 18.05 16.42 -19.44
C THR A 28 19.34 16.22 -18.66
N ARG A 29 20.49 16.35 -19.33
CA ARG A 29 21.83 16.34 -18.67
C ARG A 29 22.02 17.49 -17.71
N ASP A 30 21.63 18.72 -18.08
CA ASP A 30 21.78 19.90 -17.21
C ASP A 30 20.85 19.81 -15.98
N LYS A 31 19.62 19.31 -16.15
CA LYS A 31 18.71 19.04 -15.03
C LYS A 31 19.26 17.96 -14.09
N SER A 32 19.82 16.88 -14.62
CA SER A 32 20.44 15.81 -13.82
C SER A 32 21.67 16.32 -13.05
N ALA A 33 22.54 17.09 -13.69
CA ALA A 33 23.72 17.67 -13.04
C ALA A 33 23.34 18.66 -11.92
N LYS A 34 22.30 19.46 -12.11
CA LYS A 34 21.77 20.37 -11.07
C LYS A 34 21.17 19.62 -9.88
N VAL A 35 20.47 18.52 -10.11
CA VAL A 35 19.92 17.69 -9.02
C VAL A 35 21.05 17.08 -8.20
N HIS A 36 22.04 16.45 -8.82
CA HIS A 36 23.19 15.88 -8.13
C HIS A 36 24.02 16.94 -7.39
N GLY A 37 24.15 18.14 -7.96
CA GLY A 37 24.84 19.26 -7.29
C GLY A 37 24.13 19.70 -6.01
N ARG A 38 22.79 19.75 -6.00
CA ARG A 38 21.99 20.08 -4.81
C ARG A 38 22.07 19.00 -3.74
N GLU A 39 21.98 17.73 -4.14
CA GLU A 39 22.15 16.62 -3.20
C GLU A 39 23.50 16.65 -2.51
N ALA A 40 24.59 16.82 -3.28
CA ALA A 40 25.93 16.93 -2.74
C ALA A 40 26.09 18.12 -1.79
N ALA A 41 25.54 19.29 -2.15
CA ALA A 41 25.54 20.48 -1.29
C ALA A 41 24.73 20.24 0.01
N PHE A 42 23.59 19.60 -0.09
CA PHE A 42 22.76 19.28 1.09
C PHE A 42 23.48 18.32 2.04
N ARG A 43 24.05 17.24 1.50
CA ARG A 43 24.85 16.31 2.29
C ARG A 43 26.02 17.00 2.98
N SER A 44 26.82 17.76 2.23
CA SER A 44 27.96 18.49 2.78
C SER A 44 27.53 19.51 3.84
N GLY A 45 26.38 20.14 3.67
CA GLY A 45 25.80 21.03 4.67
C GLY A 45 25.42 20.30 5.96
N LEU A 46 24.80 19.12 5.86
CA LEU A 46 24.49 18.26 7.02
C LEU A 46 25.77 17.84 7.77
N GLU A 47 26.78 17.35 7.05
CA GLU A 47 28.05 16.93 7.64
C GLU A 47 28.79 18.12 8.31
N ALA A 48 28.79 19.29 7.69
CA ALA A 48 29.38 20.52 8.25
C ALA A 48 28.64 21.04 9.49
N ASP A 49 27.32 20.79 9.60
CA ASP A 49 26.50 21.15 10.75
C ASP A 49 26.56 20.11 11.90
N GLY A 50 27.43 19.11 11.80
CA GLY A 50 27.68 18.09 12.82
C GLY A 50 26.67 16.94 12.81
N PHE A 51 26.21 16.55 11.61
CA PHE A 51 25.46 15.31 11.44
C PHE A 51 26.33 14.23 10.77
N ILE A 52 26.20 13.00 11.25
CA ILE A 52 26.67 11.81 10.55
C ILE A 52 25.60 11.41 9.52
N VAL A 53 25.98 11.36 8.24
CA VAL A 53 25.08 11.01 7.15
C VAL A 53 25.42 9.64 6.58
N LYS A 54 24.54 8.66 6.75
CA LYS A 54 24.68 7.31 6.17
C LYS A 54 23.69 7.10 5.03
N ASN A 55 24.16 6.51 3.93
CA ASN A 55 23.32 6.21 2.78
C ASN A 55 22.41 5.01 3.07
N GLY A 56 21.13 5.19 2.80
CA GLY A 56 20.14 4.15 2.63
C GLY A 56 19.88 3.85 1.15
N SER A 57 18.79 3.18 0.88
CA SER A 57 18.36 2.80 -0.47
C SER A 57 16.84 2.67 -0.55
N THR A 58 16.33 2.36 -1.74
CA THR A 58 14.92 1.94 -1.91
C THR A 58 14.90 0.56 -2.54
N TYR A 59 14.04 -0.32 -2.06
CA TYR A 59 13.86 -1.65 -2.65
C TYR A 59 12.41 -1.85 -3.06
N PRO A 60 12.14 -2.54 -4.19
CA PRO A 60 10.80 -3.05 -4.43
C PRO A 60 10.48 -3.99 -3.26
N VAL A 61 9.33 -3.83 -2.66
CA VAL A 61 8.66 -4.99 -2.10
C VAL A 61 7.99 -5.57 -3.31
N ASP A 62 8.67 -6.52 -3.88
CA ASP A 62 8.17 -7.25 -5.00
C ASP A 62 6.72 -7.58 -4.75
N THR A 63 5.93 -7.54 -5.78
CA THR A 63 4.55 -8.03 -5.67
C THR A 63 4.65 -9.32 -4.87
N ILE A 64 3.74 -9.56 -3.99
CA ILE A 64 3.76 -10.72 -3.09
C ILE A 64 4.00 -12.03 -3.85
N THR A 65 3.65 -12.11 -5.13
CA THR A 65 4.06 -13.15 -6.07
C THR A 65 5.59 -13.34 -6.10
N ASP A 66 6.34 -12.27 -6.17
CA ASP A 66 7.81 -12.35 -6.27
C ASP A 66 8.46 -12.68 -4.92
N LEU A 67 7.84 -12.27 -3.79
CA LEU A 67 8.25 -12.72 -2.45
C LEU A 67 8.01 -14.23 -2.28
N LEU A 68 6.89 -14.74 -2.80
CA LEU A 68 6.58 -16.16 -2.82
C LEU A 68 7.53 -16.92 -3.76
N ASP A 69 7.76 -16.41 -4.95
CA ASP A 69 8.65 -17.02 -5.96
C ASP A 69 10.13 -16.99 -5.55
N SER A 70 10.53 -15.98 -4.77
CA SER A 70 11.89 -15.86 -4.23
C SER A 70 12.12 -16.68 -2.95
N GLY A 71 11.07 -17.26 -2.37
CA GLY A 71 11.15 -17.99 -1.10
C GLY A 71 11.30 -17.12 0.14
N LEU A 72 11.13 -15.80 -0.01
CA LEU A 72 11.24 -14.84 1.09
C LEU A 72 9.90 -14.59 1.80
N GLY A 73 8.80 -15.11 1.28
CA GLY A 73 7.48 -15.04 1.88
C GLY A 73 6.64 -16.27 1.58
N ASP A 74 5.90 -16.73 2.54
CA ASP A 74 5.06 -17.93 2.41
C ASP A 74 3.62 -17.61 1.99
N THR A 75 3.27 -16.33 1.86
CA THR A 75 1.90 -15.90 1.59
C THR A 75 1.81 -14.57 0.84
N ALA A 76 0.74 -14.41 0.09
CA ALA A 76 0.39 -13.17 -0.60
C ALA A 76 -0.15 -12.06 0.34
N ASN A 77 -0.11 -12.22 1.62
CA ASN A 77 -0.28 -11.29 2.72
C ASN A 77 -1.24 -10.11 2.46
N ALA A 78 -2.51 -10.43 2.17
CA ALA A 78 -3.56 -9.42 2.03
C ALA A 78 -3.24 -8.30 1.03
N ASN A 79 -2.47 -8.58 -0.03
CA ASN A 79 -2.09 -7.56 -1.00
C ASN A 79 -3.31 -6.99 -1.73
N ASN A 80 -3.19 -5.76 -2.11
CA ASN A 80 -4.24 -5.03 -2.79
C ASN A 80 -4.02 -5.11 -4.30
N PRO A 81 -5.00 -5.58 -5.08
CA PRO A 81 -4.87 -5.65 -6.54
C PRO A 81 -4.46 -4.30 -7.14
N GLY A 82 -3.39 -4.30 -7.95
CA GLY A 82 -2.86 -3.10 -8.58
C GLY A 82 -2.01 -2.19 -7.69
N GLN A 83 -1.66 -2.62 -6.47
CA GLN A 83 -0.79 -1.87 -5.55
C GLN A 83 0.58 -2.52 -5.35
N PRO A 84 1.57 -2.20 -6.17
CA PRO A 84 2.96 -2.51 -5.86
C PRO A 84 3.53 -1.58 -4.80
N TYR A 85 4.51 -2.06 -4.04
CA TYR A 85 5.14 -1.33 -2.95
C TYR A 85 6.63 -1.16 -3.15
N LYS A 86 7.19 -0.10 -2.53
CA LYS A 86 8.63 0.00 -2.25
C LYS A 86 8.83 0.24 -0.76
N VAL A 87 9.99 -0.15 -0.27
CA VAL A 87 10.42 0.20 1.09
C VAL A 87 11.66 1.07 1.03
N LEU A 88 11.80 1.95 2.01
CA LEU A 88 13.03 2.67 2.24
C LEU A 88 13.91 1.85 3.19
N ALA A 89 15.06 1.43 2.68
CA ALA A 89 16.07 0.78 3.50
C ALA A 89 16.90 1.84 4.22
N VAL A 90 16.82 1.82 5.54
CA VAL A 90 17.52 2.76 6.41
C VAL A 90 18.67 2.03 7.08
N PRO A 91 19.94 2.50 6.94
CA PRO A 91 21.08 1.84 7.55
C PRO A 91 20.95 1.87 9.10
N PRO A 92 21.61 0.94 9.81
CA PRO A 92 21.65 0.95 11.26
C PRO A 92 22.24 2.24 11.82
N HIS A 93 21.90 2.55 13.08
CA HIS A 93 22.51 3.66 13.80
C HIS A 93 24.07 3.50 13.83
N PRO A 94 24.83 4.60 13.81
CA PRO A 94 26.31 4.51 13.82
C PRO A 94 26.91 3.70 14.97
N THR A 95 26.23 3.61 16.10
CA THR A 95 26.68 2.85 17.28
C THR A 95 26.17 1.42 17.33
N ASP A 96 25.23 1.03 16.47
CA ASP A 96 24.76 -0.36 16.38
C ASP A 96 25.84 -1.21 15.71
N LYS A 97 26.67 -1.87 16.52
CA LYS A 97 27.76 -2.73 16.04
C LYS A 97 27.32 -4.16 15.79
N ASP A 98 26.34 -4.62 16.57
CA ASP A 98 25.84 -5.98 16.51
C ASP A 98 24.32 -5.97 16.39
N LEU A 99 23.82 -6.21 15.20
CA LEU A 99 22.40 -6.52 15.04
C LEU A 99 22.14 -7.88 15.71
N PRO A 100 21.06 -8.03 16.48
CA PRO A 100 20.61 -9.34 16.96
C PRO A 100 20.57 -10.33 15.79
N ALA A 101 20.97 -11.58 16.01
CA ALA A 101 21.06 -12.59 14.95
C ALA A 101 19.73 -12.79 14.23
N ASP A 102 18.63 -12.68 14.96
CA ASP A 102 17.26 -12.72 14.47
C ASP A 102 16.86 -11.49 13.62
N LEU A 103 17.61 -10.40 13.70
CA LEU A 103 17.41 -9.18 12.90
C LEU A 103 18.47 -9.01 11.80
N SER A 104 19.59 -9.73 11.89
CA SER A 104 20.67 -9.66 10.88
C SER A 104 20.24 -10.27 9.53
N GLU A 105 19.26 -11.17 9.54
CA GLU A 105 18.65 -11.78 8.35
C GLU A 105 17.48 -10.96 7.81
N LEU A 106 16.98 -9.98 8.58
CA LEU A 106 15.94 -9.08 8.11
C LEU A 106 16.53 -8.12 7.07
N PRO A 107 15.80 -7.85 5.99
CA PRO A 107 16.24 -6.83 5.05
C PRO A 107 16.42 -5.49 5.77
N LEU A 108 17.36 -4.66 5.33
CA LEU A 108 17.62 -3.29 5.84
C LEU A 108 16.38 -2.37 5.81
N SER A 109 15.26 -2.88 5.33
CA SER A 109 13.94 -2.22 5.37
C SER A 109 13.38 -2.06 6.79
N ILE A 110 13.81 -2.89 7.74
CA ILE A 110 13.41 -2.75 9.16
C ILE A 110 14.47 -1.94 9.88
N PHE A 111 14.06 -0.84 10.48
CA PHE A 111 14.97 0.07 11.16
C PHE A 111 14.41 0.48 12.54
N ARG A 112 15.30 1.04 13.35
CA ARG A 112 14.97 1.78 14.57
C ARG A 112 15.49 3.19 14.44
N ILE A 113 14.89 4.12 15.12
CA ILE A 113 15.27 5.54 15.05
C ILE A 113 15.25 6.14 16.44
N ARG A 114 16.29 6.90 16.79
CA ARG A 114 16.35 7.69 18.01
C ARG A 114 15.46 8.92 17.87
N PRO A 115 15.00 9.50 19.01
CA PRO A 115 14.19 10.72 18.98
C PRO A 115 14.88 11.88 18.25
N ASP A 116 16.20 11.97 18.33
CA ASP A 116 17.04 13.05 17.79
C ASP A 116 17.61 12.79 16.40
N GLU A 117 17.14 11.75 15.71
CA GLU A 117 17.55 11.42 14.34
C GLU A 117 16.52 11.87 13.32
N ALA A 118 16.95 11.91 12.07
CA ALA A 118 16.05 12.01 10.91
C ALA A 118 16.37 10.96 9.85
N ILE A 119 15.33 10.52 9.14
CA ILE A 119 15.46 9.86 7.85
C ILE A 119 15.09 10.90 6.79
N VAL A 120 15.93 11.06 5.79
CA VAL A 120 15.72 12.04 4.73
C VAL A 120 15.59 11.32 3.39
N TYR A 121 14.47 11.55 2.73
CA TYR A 121 14.24 11.13 1.35
C TYR A 121 14.42 12.35 0.43
N VAL A 122 15.25 12.22 -0.59
CA VAL A 122 15.43 13.24 -1.64
C VAL A 122 15.26 12.55 -2.99
N GLY A 123 14.25 12.94 -3.73
CA GLY A 123 14.01 12.31 -5.04
C GLY A 123 12.64 12.61 -5.60
N PRO A 124 12.33 12.04 -6.77
CA PRO A 124 11.01 12.19 -7.35
C PRO A 124 9.99 11.31 -6.60
N THR A 125 8.75 11.79 -6.57
CA THR A 125 7.58 10.98 -6.20
C THR A 125 7.34 9.88 -7.24
N PRO A 126 6.54 8.85 -6.93
CA PRO A 126 6.22 7.79 -7.88
C PRO A 126 5.70 8.29 -9.24
N PRO A 127 5.82 7.49 -10.32
CA PRO A 127 5.20 7.75 -11.61
C PRO A 127 3.69 7.91 -11.52
N MET A 128 3.08 8.52 -12.57
CA MET A 128 1.65 8.75 -12.65
C MET A 128 0.83 7.49 -12.39
N GLY A 129 -0.11 7.58 -11.47
CA GLY A 129 -1.04 6.53 -11.07
C GLY A 129 -2.26 7.16 -10.37
N ASP A 130 -3.07 6.32 -9.75
CA ASP A 130 -4.25 6.78 -9.00
C ASP A 130 -3.90 7.30 -7.61
N TYR A 131 -2.86 6.74 -7.01
CA TYR A 131 -2.50 7.00 -5.62
C TYR A 131 -1.04 6.67 -5.34
N PHE A 132 -0.44 7.42 -4.41
CA PHE A 132 0.75 6.99 -3.68
C PHE A 132 0.76 7.58 -2.26
N SER A 133 1.51 6.92 -1.38
CA SER A 133 1.83 7.46 -0.05
C SER A 133 3.18 6.98 0.46
N PHE A 134 3.79 7.80 1.33
CA PHE A 134 4.92 7.42 2.17
C PHE A 134 4.39 7.20 3.59
N THR A 135 4.53 5.99 4.10
CA THR A 135 3.93 5.61 5.38
C THR A 135 4.91 4.77 6.20
N PRO A 136 5.50 5.33 7.26
CA PRO A 136 6.15 4.54 8.30
C PRO A 136 5.12 3.74 9.10
N TYR A 137 5.45 2.49 9.36
CA TYR A 137 4.67 1.58 10.19
C TYR A 137 5.48 1.14 11.39
N LEU A 138 4.85 1.10 12.56
CA LEU A 138 5.34 0.32 13.68
C LEU A 138 5.23 -1.17 13.29
N TRP A 139 6.37 -1.83 13.09
CA TRP A 139 6.44 -3.22 12.69
C TRP A 139 6.38 -4.15 13.88
N VAL A 140 7.33 -3.98 14.82
CA VAL A 140 7.47 -4.79 16.03
C VAL A 140 7.61 -3.90 17.25
N ARG A 141 6.84 -4.20 18.31
CA ARG A 141 7.02 -3.72 19.67
C ARG A 141 7.28 -4.92 20.57
N ARG A 142 8.47 -5.00 21.13
CA ARG A 142 8.91 -6.15 21.93
C ARG A 142 8.74 -5.94 23.42
N GLU A 143 8.26 -6.98 24.10
CA GLU A 143 8.27 -7.06 25.57
C GLU A 143 9.33 -8.06 26.08
N GLY A 144 9.77 -9.00 25.27
CA GLY A 144 10.69 -10.09 25.62
C GLY A 144 12.03 -10.12 24.89
N ARG A 145 12.84 -11.16 25.16
CA ARG A 145 14.11 -11.40 24.47
C ARG A 145 13.93 -11.93 23.06
N ILE A 146 12.93 -12.75 22.86
CA ILE A 146 12.62 -13.41 21.59
C ILE A 146 11.39 -12.70 21.00
N ILE A 147 11.33 -12.48 19.70
CA ILE A 147 10.13 -11.96 19.05
C ILE A 147 9.02 -12.99 19.24
N ALA A 148 7.95 -12.56 19.88
CA ALA A 148 6.75 -13.36 20.05
C ALA A 148 5.66 -12.91 19.07
N LYS A 149 4.65 -13.75 18.85
CA LYS A 149 3.53 -13.44 17.97
C LYS A 149 2.88 -12.09 18.24
N GLY A 150 2.61 -11.74 19.50
CA GLY A 150 1.99 -10.48 19.89
C GLY A 150 2.87 -9.24 19.70
N ASP A 151 4.16 -9.40 19.39
CA ASP A 151 5.07 -8.28 19.19
C ASP A 151 4.86 -7.57 17.82
N PHE A 152 4.20 -8.23 16.88
CA PHE A 152 3.92 -7.68 15.54
C PHE A 152 2.62 -6.88 15.58
N ILE A 153 2.71 -5.60 15.24
CA ILE A 153 1.57 -4.66 15.24
C ILE A 153 1.21 -4.25 13.83
N PHE A 154 2.16 -3.86 13.03
CA PHE A 154 2.05 -3.39 11.66
C PHE A 154 0.96 -2.31 11.49
N ALA A 155 1.07 -1.26 12.29
CA ALA A 155 0.18 -0.09 12.31
C ALA A 155 0.90 1.14 11.76
N ALA A 156 0.21 1.99 10.99
CA ALA A 156 0.75 3.27 10.56
C ALA A 156 1.02 4.16 11.79
N VAL A 157 2.23 4.74 11.88
CA VAL A 157 2.62 5.54 13.05
C VAL A 157 1.94 6.91 13.09
N ASN A 158 1.46 7.38 11.94
CA ASN A 158 0.73 8.63 11.73
C ASN A 158 -0.01 8.55 10.39
N ASP A 159 -0.82 9.58 10.07
CA ASP A 159 -1.45 9.70 8.76
C ASP A 159 -0.41 9.64 7.62
N PRO A 160 -0.67 8.88 6.55
CA PRO A 160 0.25 8.78 5.42
C PRO A 160 0.52 10.15 4.77
N LEU A 161 1.76 10.40 4.37
CA LEU A 161 2.06 11.51 3.46
C LEU A 161 1.72 11.05 2.03
N ASN A 162 0.53 11.38 1.59
CA ASN A 162 -0.06 10.88 0.35
C ASN A 162 -0.03 11.89 -0.80
N SER A 163 -0.48 11.44 -1.98
CA SER A 163 -0.53 12.21 -3.22
C SER A 163 -1.35 13.50 -3.14
N ALA A 164 -2.27 13.65 -2.18
CA ALA A 164 -3.05 14.88 -2.01
C ALA A 164 -2.36 15.91 -1.09
N GLY A 165 -1.55 15.44 -0.14
CA GLY A 165 -0.94 16.31 0.89
C GLY A 165 0.54 16.61 0.69
N ILE A 166 1.24 15.87 -0.19
CA ILE A 166 2.68 16.02 -0.37
C ILE A 166 3.05 17.32 -1.10
N LYS A 167 4.05 18.00 -0.58
CA LYS A 167 4.68 19.15 -1.23
C LYS A 167 5.73 18.68 -2.23
N THR A 168 5.66 19.15 -3.46
CA THR A 168 6.58 18.77 -4.55
C THR A 168 7.05 19.99 -5.33
N ALA A 169 8.07 19.82 -6.15
CA ALA A 169 8.55 20.87 -7.05
C ALA A 169 7.47 21.28 -8.06
N GLY A 170 7.14 22.57 -8.08
CA GLY A 170 6.11 23.13 -8.95
C GLY A 170 4.68 22.85 -8.46
N ASN A 171 3.70 23.42 -9.18
CA ASN A 171 2.30 23.29 -8.84
C ASN A 171 1.63 22.13 -9.60
N GLY A 172 0.45 21.71 -9.16
CA GLY A 172 -0.42 20.75 -9.81
C GLY A 172 -0.13 19.30 -9.42
N ASN A 173 -0.19 18.40 -10.39
CA ASN A 173 -0.05 16.98 -10.17
C ASN A 173 1.23 16.60 -9.40
N PRO A 174 1.15 15.88 -8.28
CA PRO A 174 2.29 15.56 -7.41
C PRO A 174 3.13 14.36 -7.89
N PHE A 175 2.72 13.66 -8.94
CA PHE A 175 3.43 12.48 -9.45
C PHE A 175 4.67 12.86 -10.26
N HIS A 176 5.71 12.04 -10.17
CA HIS A 176 7.00 12.22 -10.87
C HIS A 176 7.63 13.61 -10.64
N LYS A 177 7.50 14.13 -9.42
CA LYS A 177 7.99 15.45 -9.01
C LYS A 177 9.02 15.34 -7.91
N GLN A 178 10.06 16.16 -7.98
CA GLN A 178 11.06 16.24 -6.91
C GLN A 178 10.43 16.68 -5.59
N THR A 179 10.85 16.02 -4.52
CA THR A 179 10.44 16.31 -3.15
C THR A 179 11.57 16.03 -2.17
N VAL A 180 11.50 16.64 -1.01
CA VAL A 180 12.31 16.31 0.17
C VAL A 180 11.33 15.92 1.29
N ILE A 181 11.54 14.77 1.93
CA ILE A 181 10.75 14.34 3.07
C ILE A 181 11.70 14.10 4.24
N ILE A 182 11.42 14.73 5.37
CA ILE A 182 12.19 14.61 6.62
C ILE A 182 11.31 13.89 7.62
N PHE A 183 11.65 12.64 7.92
CA PHE A 183 10.98 11.81 8.92
C PHE A 183 11.75 11.94 10.23
N THR A 184 11.15 12.49 11.27
CA THR A 184 11.79 12.71 12.58
C THR A 184 10.75 12.86 13.68
N ALA A 185 11.17 12.69 14.93
CA ALA A 185 10.37 12.97 16.12
C ALA A 185 10.68 14.36 16.72
N ASP A 186 11.81 14.97 16.36
CA ASP A 186 12.31 16.19 17.00
C ASP A 186 12.17 17.40 16.09
N GLN A 187 11.54 18.45 16.60
CA GLN A 187 11.32 19.71 15.90
C GLN A 187 12.64 20.45 15.62
N GLY A 188 13.60 20.40 16.54
CA GLY A 188 14.90 21.07 16.37
C GLY A 188 15.72 20.41 15.27
N VAL A 189 15.70 19.09 15.19
CA VAL A 189 16.33 18.34 14.10
C VAL A 189 15.65 18.65 12.77
N TYR A 190 14.32 18.66 12.73
CA TYR A 190 13.59 19.05 11.53
C TYR A 190 13.99 20.45 11.03
N GLU A 191 13.97 21.45 11.92
CA GLU A 191 14.28 22.84 11.58
C GLU A 191 15.71 22.97 11.00
N ARG A 192 16.69 22.32 11.60
CA ARG A 192 18.08 22.30 11.14
C ARG A 192 18.21 21.64 9.75
N VAL A 193 17.68 20.44 9.62
CA VAL A 193 17.73 19.67 8.36
C VAL A 193 17.00 20.40 7.24
N ALA A 194 15.82 20.98 7.51
CA ALA A 194 15.05 21.76 6.54
C ALA A 194 15.79 23.03 6.11
N ALA A 195 16.43 23.76 7.04
CA ALA A 195 17.24 24.94 6.71
C ALA A 195 18.44 24.58 5.82
N LEU A 196 19.11 23.45 6.08
CA LEU A 196 20.22 22.97 5.25
C LEU A 196 19.76 22.52 3.86
N ALA A 197 18.58 21.90 3.75
CA ALA A 197 17.95 21.61 2.46
C ALA A 197 17.66 22.91 1.67
N GLN A 198 17.12 23.94 2.33
CA GLN A 198 16.88 25.24 1.71
C GLN A 198 18.19 25.89 1.24
N ALA A 199 19.23 25.87 2.07
CA ALA A 199 20.56 26.38 1.73
C ALA A 199 21.17 25.65 0.51
N ALA A 200 20.87 24.36 0.34
CA ALA A 200 21.27 23.57 -0.83
C ALA A 200 20.39 23.83 -2.08
N GLY A 201 19.38 24.71 -1.99
CA GLY A 201 18.52 25.11 -3.09
C GLY A 201 17.25 24.31 -3.27
N TYR A 202 16.78 23.58 -2.24
CA TYR A 202 15.45 22.99 -2.20
C TYR A 202 14.47 24.00 -1.59
N PRO A 203 13.48 24.49 -2.35
CA PRO A 203 12.53 25.48 -1.81
C PRO A 203 11.63 24.83 -0.74
N GLU A 204 11.20 25.62 0.23
CA GLU A 204 10.32 25.21 1.32
C GLU A 204 9.02 24.54 0.81
N SER A 205 8.53 24.99 -0.35
CA SER A 205 7.34 24.45 -1.01
C SER A 205 7.46 22.99 -1.45
N MET A 206 8.63 22.36 -1.37
CA MET A 206 8.85 20.93 -1.65
C MET A 206 9.45 20.15 -0.47
N ILE A 207 9.60 20.80 0.69
CA ILE A 207 10.09 20.15 1.92
C ILE A 207 8.90 19.74 2.77
N ASN A 208 8.84 18.46 3.10
CA ASN A 208 7.80 17.85 3.90
C ASN A 208 8.37 17.38 5.24
N SER A 209 7.57 17.50 6.30
CA SER A 209 7.81 16.82 7.57
C SER A 209 6.93 15.59 7.67
N TYR A 210 7.48 14.47 8.18
CA TYR A 210 6.70 13.35 8.66
C TYR A 210 7.09 13.08 10.12
N ILE A 211 6.12 13.17 11.02
CA ILE A 211 6.35 13.16 12.47
C ILE A 211 6.20 11.74 13.00
N PHE A 212 7.24 11.25 13.68
CA PHE A 212 7.15 10.09 14.56
C PHE A 212 6.63 10.54 15.93
N PRO A 213 5.40 10.19 16.32
CA PRO A 213 4.81 10.65 17.58
C PRO A 213 5.48 9.98 18.79
N SER A 214 6.46 10.64 19.40
CA SER A 214 7.26 10.09 20.50
C SER A 214 6.45 9.73 21.75
N GLU A 215 5.25 10.27 21.91
CA GLU A 215 4.33 9.90 23.00
C GLU A 215 3.69 8.51 22.80
N LEU A 216 3.64 8.02 21.55
CA LEU A 216 3.02 6.74 21.20
C LEU A 216 4.06 5.66 20.86
N LEU A 217 5.32 6.05 20.65
CA LEU A 217 6.36 5.20 20.13
C LEU A 217 7.55 5.12 21.08
N ARG A 218 8.18 3.96 21.15
CA ARG A 218 9.42 3.72 21.89
C ARG A 218 10.59 3.89 20.91
N LEU A 219 11.09 5.13 20.78
CA LEU A 219 12.18 5.45 19.86
C LEU A 219 13.54 5.09 20.48
N GLY A 220 14.47 4.53 19.67
CA GLY A 220 15.77 4.09 20.14
C GLY A 220 16.58 3.36 19.07
N VAL A 221 17.54 2.56 19.49
CA VAL A 221 18.48 1.83 18.63
C VAL A 221 18.39 0.31 18.83
N PHE A 222 18.99 -0.50 17.96
CA PHE A 222 18.93 -1.95 18.06
C PHE A 222 19.62 -2.51 19.32
N SER A 223 20.64 -1.86 19.82
CA SER A 223 21.27 -2.23 21.11
C SER A 223 20.32 -2.11 22.31
N GLU A 224 19.24 -1.34 22.16
CA GLU A 224 18.18 -1.14 23.16
C GLU A 224 16.91 -1.93 22.83
N TYR A 225 17.05 -3.11 22.26
CA TYR A 225 15.98 -3.87 21.64
C TYR A 225 14.73 -4.13 22.51
N ARG A 226 14.86 -4.07 23.83
CA ARG A 226 13.72 -4.23 24.77
C ARG A 226 12.92 -2.96 24.96
N ASN A 227 13.53 -1.81 24.67
CA ASN A 227 12.98 -0.50 24.99
C ASN A 227 12.69 0.34 23.74
N SER A 228 12.88 -0.22 22.55
CA SER A 228 12.65 0.51 21.30
C SER A 228 11.90 -0.31 20.27
N ASP A 229 11.02 0.38 19.55
CA ASP A 229 10.20 -0.16 18.48
C ASP A 229 11.01 -0.35 17.18
N SER A 230 10.59 -1.30 16.37
CA SER A 230 11.10 -1.47 15.01
C SER A 230 10.08 -0.98 13.98
N PHE A 231 10.55 -0.31 12.94
CA PHE A 231 9.73 0.34 11.93
C PHE A 231 10.05 -0.17 10.55
N VAL A 232 9.07 -0.08 9.65
CA VAL A 232 9.24 -0.20 8.21
C VAL A 232 8.63 1.02 7.53
N LEU A 233 9.31 1.61 6.54
CA LEU A 233 8.77 2.73 5.76
C LEU A 233 8.38 2.24 4.38
N VAL A 234 7.08 2.21 4.12
CA VAL A 234 6.50 1.72 2.88
C VAL A 234 6.07 2.87 1.99
N VAL A 235 6.46 2.82 0.72
CA VAL A 235 5.90 3.65 -0.34
C VAL A 235 4.86 2.82 -1.07
N ARG A 236 3.59 3.17 -0.87
CA ARG A 236 2.46 2.55 -1.58
C ARG A 236 2.22 3.28 -2.88
N THR A 237 1.86 2.53 -3.92
CA THR A 237 1.42 3.08 -5.21
C THR A 237 0.20 2.32 -5.70
N ALA A 238 -0.62 2.93 -6.56
CA ALA A 238 -1.74 2.22 -7.17
C ALA A 238 -1.88 2.59 -8.65
N ASN A 239 -2.13 1.58 -9.47
CA ASN A 239 -2.53 1.67 -10.86
C ASN A 239 -1.68 2.64 -11.69
N PHE A 240 -0.42 2.31 -11.93
CA PHE A 240 0.42 3.12 -12.82
C PHE A 240 -0.23 3.27 -14.19
N VAL A 241 -0.35 4.50 -14.66
CA VAL A 241 -0.86 4.81 -16.02
C VAL A 241 0.01 4.16 -17.09
N SER A 242 1.32 4.15 -16.88
CA SER A 242 2.28 3.45 -17.72
C SER A 242 2.93 2.29 -16.96
N LYS A 243 2.60 1.06 -17.33
CA LYS A 243 3.23 -0.13 -16.75
C LYS A 243 4.75 -0.06 -16.87
N ALA A 244 5.29 0.33 -18.03
CA ALA A 244 6.73 0.40 -18.25
C ALA A 244 7.43 1.45 -17.36
N GLU A 245 6.77 2.55 -17.00
CA GLU A 245 7.30 3.52 -16.04
C GLU A 245 7.19 2.99 -14.61
N GLY A 246 6.10 2.34 -14.28
CA GLY A 246 5.91 1.65 -13.02
C GLY A 246 6.99 0.58 -12.78
N ASP A 247 7.22 -0.30 -13.75
CA ASP A 247 8.24 -1.35 -13.67
C ASP A 247 9.66 -0.74 -13.51
N ARG A 248 9.99 0.33 -14.26
CA ARG A 248 11.26 1.04 -14.08
C ARG A 248 11.40 1.67 -12.69
N TYR A 249 10.33 2.23 -12.18
CA TYR A 249 10.30 2.80 -10.83
C TYR A 249 10.53 1.73 -9.77
N LEU A 250 9.79 0.64 -9.86
CA LEU A 250 9.89 -0.46 -8.89
C LEU A 250 11.29 -1.07 -8.87
N ASN A 251 11.84 -1.37 -10.04
CA ASN A 251 13.14 -2.05 -10.17
C ASN A 251 14.37 -1.13 -10.05
N ASN A 252 14.19 0.17 -9.85
CA ASN A 252 15.30 1.11 -9.67
C ASN A 252 15.54 1.41 -8.20
N ASN A 253 16.54 0.76 -7.61
CA ASN A 253 16.93 0.97 -6.20
C ASN A 253 17.58 2.35 -5.95
N SER A 254 18.03 3.01 -7.01
CA SER A 254 18.62 4.36 -6.98
C SER A 254 17.62 5.44 -7.46
N TYR A 255 16.32 5.16 -7.44
CA TYR A 255 15.29 6.11 -7.88
C TYR A 255 15.27 7.39 -7.05
N ALA A 256 15.64 7.28 -5.78
CA ALA A 256 15.78 8.39 -4.86
C ALA A 256 16.94 8.15 -3.89
N THR A 257 17.43 9.21 -3.32
CA THR A 257 18.43 9.18 -2.25
C THR A 257 17.71 9.09 -0.90
N VAL A 258 18.17 8.18 -0.07
CA VAL A 258 17.71 8.00 1.31
C VAL A 258 18.89 8.15 2.23
N TRP A 259 18.77 8.98 3.26
CA TRP A 259 19.81 9.13 4.28
C TRP A 259 19.26 8.87 5.67
N ARG A 260 20.08 8.23 6.52
CA ARG A 260 20.00 8.38 7.96
C ARG A 260 20.85 9.56 8.36
N VAL A 261 20.30 10.48 9.12
CA VAL A 261 20.94 11.72 9.58
C VAL A 261 20.93 11.70 11.10
N THR A 262 22.11 11.46 11.69
CA THR A 262 22.32 11.31 13.15
C THR A 262 23.18 12.46 13.65
N PRO A 263 22.76 13.25 14.65
CA PRO A 263 23.62 14.28 15.21
C PRO A 263 24.84 13.65 15.93
N GLU A 264 26.03 14.21 15.71
CA GLU A 264 27.26 13.76 16.40
C GLU A 264 27.19 13.97 17.92
N ARG A 265 26.45 14.98 18.35
CA ARG A 265 26.16 15.28 19.74
C ARG A 265 24.66 15.35 19.94
N GLU A 266 24.16 14.69 20.98
CA GLU A 266 22.75 14.73 21.31
C GLU A 266 22.30 16.19 21.58
N PRO A 267 21.36 16.71 20.78
CA PRO A 267 20.76 18.02 21.04
C PRO A 267 19.84 17.96 22.25
N ALA A 268 19.54 19.12 22.82
CA ALA A 268 18.45 19.20 23.80
C ALA A 268 17.13 18.76 23.11
N PRO A 269 16.38 17.79 23.68
CA PRO A 269 15.16 17.28 23.07
C PRO A 269 14.10 18.38 22.86
N ARG A 270 13.55 18.43 21.66
CA ARG A 270 12.42 19.28 21.28
C ARG A 270 11.38 18.43 20.53
N PRO A 271 10.70 17.49 21.22
CA PRO A 271 9.77 16.59 20.55
C PRO A 271 8.64 17.39 19.88
N PHE A 272 8.24 16.95 18.69
CA PHE A 272 6.99 17.42 18.10
C PHE A 272 5.80 17.02 18.98
N PRO A 273 4.77 17.87 19.10
CA PRO A 273 3.50 17.42 19.61
C PRO A 273 2.95 16.30 18.72
N THR A 274 2.29 15.33 19.33
CA THR A 274 1.62 14.26 18.60
C THR A 274 0.60 14.86 17.62
N PRO A 275 0.73 14.65 16.31
CA PRO A 275 -0.20 15.19 15.34
C PRO A 275 -1.64 14.73 15.61
N ALA A 276 -2.59 15.63 15.49
CA ALA A 276 -3.99 15.23 15.48
C ALA A 276 -4.28 14.40 14.22
N PRO A 277 -5.11 13.35 14.30
CA PRO A 277 -5.55 12.62 13.11
C PRO A 277 -6.18 13.54 12.09
N ARG A 278 -5.95 13.28 10.82
CA ARG A 278 -6.55 14.03 9.72
C ARG A 278 -8.06 13.95 9.80
N GLN A 279 -8.71 15.09 9.84
CA GLN A 279 -10.16 15.14 9.95
C GLN A 279 -10.82 14.82 8.60
N HIS A 280 -11.75 13.90 8.63
CA HIS A 280 -12.63 13.58 7.52
C HIS A 280 -13.76 14.61 7.48
N LYS A 281 -13.73 15.51 6.51
CA LYS A 281 -14.86 16.42 6.22
C LYS A 281 -15.49 15.96 4.90
N TRP A 282 -16.38 14.99 4.98
CA TRP A 282 -16.99 14.42 3.81
C TRP A 282 -18.44 14.83 3.68
N ILE A 283 -18.86 14.96 2.42
CA ILE A 283 -20.28 14.84 2.10
C ILE A 283 -20.47 13.37 1.75
N SER A 284 -21.32 12.66 2.49
CA SER A 284 -21.51 11.22 2.27
C SER A 284 -22.05 10.92 0.86
N GLU A 285 -21.73 9.73 0.35
CA GLU A 285 -22.29 9.25 -0.93
C GLU A 285 -23.82 9.31 -0.97
N ARG A 286 -24.46 9.01 0.16
CA ARG A 286 -25.92 9.08 0.31
C ARG A 286 -26.46 10.48 0.09
N THR A 287 -25.70 11.49 0.48
CA THR A 287 -26.08 12.91 0.29
C THR A 287 -25.83 13.37 -1.14
N LEU A 288 -24.66 13.02 -1.73
CA LEU A 288 -24.31 13.42 -3.09
C LEU A 288 -25.13 12.70 -4.16
N PHE A 289 -25.46 11.43 -3.91
CA PHE A 289 -26.18 10.56 -4.83
C PHE A 289 -27.35 9.85 -4.11
N PRO A 290 -28.45 10.56 -3.81
CA PRO A 290 -29.53 10.02 -2.98
C PRO A 290 -30.18 8.74 -3.52
N ASP A 291 -30.08 8.47 -4.83
CA ASP A 291 -30.66 7.28 -5.46
C ASP A 291 -29.72 6.06 -5.55
N LEU A 292 -28.46 6.18 -5.10
CA LEU A 292 -27.51 5.07 -5.15
C LEU A 292 -27.97 3.83 -4.40
N GLU A 293 -28.53 3.98 -3.20
CA GLU A 293 -29.03 2.84 -2.44
C GLU A 293 -30.21 2.14 -3.13
N ASN A 294 -31.10 2.90 -3.78
CA ASN A 294 -32.15 2.33 -4.60
C ASN A 294 -31.59 1.64 -5.85
N GLY A 295 -30.58 2.25 -6.49
CA GLY A 295 -29.83 1.62 -7.57
C GLY A 295 -29.22 0.27 -7.14
N LEU A 296 -28.58 0.21 -5.98
CA LEU A 296 -28.06 -1.04 -5.42
C LEU A 296 -29.14 -2.09 -5.14
N LYS A 297 -30.30 -1.67 -4.65
CA LYS A 297 -31.44 -2.59 -4.47
C LYS A 297 -31.92 -3.16 -5.81
N ARG A 298 -32.05 -2.31 -6.85
CA ARG A 298 -32.41 -2.75 -8.21
C ARG A 298 -31.34 -3.70 -8.78
N LEU A 299 -30.06 -3.37 -8.60
CA LEU A 299 -28.93 -4.22 -9.02
C LEU A 299 -28.97 -5.58 -8.33
N LYS A 300 -29.13 -5.62 -7.00
CA LYS A 300 -29.26 -6.87 -6.24
C LYS A 300 -30.42 -7.75 -6.78
N GLN A 301 -31.57 -7.15 -6.99
CA GLN A 301 -32.74 -7.88 -7.51
C GLN A 301 -32.47 -8.41 -8.94
N ALA A 302 -31.81 -7.65 -9.78
CA ALA A 302 -31.44 -8.08 -11.13
C ALA A 302 -30.45 -9.23 -11.11
N ILE A 303 -29.41 -9.17 -10.26
CA ILE A 303 -28.45 -10.26 -10.05
C ILE A 303 -29.18 -11.55 -9.64
N LEU A 304 -30.03 -11.48 -8.63
CA LEU A 304 -30.81 -12.64 -8.14
C LEU A 304 -31.72 -13.25 -9.21
N ARG A 305 -32.31 -12.44 -10.08
CA ARG A 305 -33.18 -12.93 -11.17
C ARG A 305 -32.40 -13.53 -12.34
N GLN A 306 -31.21 -12.98 -12.66
CA GLN A 306 -30.47 -13.37 -13.87
C GLN A 306 -29.55 -14.57 -13.67
N ILE A 307 -29.18 -14.89 -12.45
CA ILE A 307 -28.29 -16.02 -12.16
C ILE A 307 -29.12 -17.26 -11.82
N PRO A 308 -29.06 -18.33 -12.63
CA PRO A 308 -29.71 -19.59 -12.33
C PRO A 308 -29.04 -20.27 -11.15
N HIS A 309 -29.71 -20.37 -10.03
CA HIS A 309 -29.16 -20.95 -8.80
C HIS A 309 -30.18 -21.88 -8.10
N VAL A 310 -29.72 -22.74 -7.23
CA VAL A 310 -30.50 -23.57 -6.33
C VAL A 310 -30.55 -22.99 -4.93
N GLU A 311 -29.50 -22.27 -4.56
CA GLU A 311 -29.34 -21.62 -3.26
C GLU A 311 -28.58 -20.33 -3.42
N SER A 312 -28.88 -19.33 -2.59
CA SER A 312 -28.11 -18.08 -2.54
C SER A 312 -28.06 -17.51 -1.14
N GLU A 313 -26.95 -16.89 -0.80
CA GLU A 313 -26.73 -16.24 0.48
C GLU A 313 -26.15 -14.83 0.27
N SER A 314 -26.66 -13.85 1.01
CA SER A 314 -26.22 -12.44 0.93
C SER A 314 -25.28 -12.09 2.07
N TYR A 315 -24.25 -11.33 1.74
CA TYR A 315 -23.23 -10.81 2.66
C TYR A 315 -23.17 -9.29 2.59
N GLU A 316 -22.91 -8.69 3.73
CA GLU A 316 -22.63 -7.28 3.91
C GLU A 316 -21.13 -7.07 4.16
N SER A 317 -20.72 -5.84 4.43
CA SER A 317 -19.34 -5.52 4.82
C SER A 317 -19.30 -5.00 6.25
N ILE A 318 -18.21 -5.32 6.94
CA ILE A 318 -17.89 -4.81 8.27
C ILE A 318 -16.41 -4.38 8.30
N ARG A 319 -16.05 -3.47 9.18
CA ARG A 319 -14.65 -3.10 9.42
C ARG A 319 -13.83 -4.34 9.81
N TRP A 320 -12.69 -4.52 9.15
CA TRP A 320 -11.81 -5.66 9.40
C TRP A 320 -10.85 -5.39 10.55
N TRP A 321 -10.24 -4.22 10.54
CA TRP A 321 -9.23 -3.82 11.52
C TRP A 321 -9.64 -2.53 12.22
N PRO A 322 -9.26 -2.34 13.51
CA PRO A 322 -9.32 -1.03 14.15
C PRO A 322 -8.39 -0.04 13.42
N ALA A 323 -8.58 1.24 13.64
CA ALA A 323 -7.68 2.24 13.10
C ALA A 323 -6.27 2.11 13.73
N SER A 324 -5.22 2.37 12.96
CA SER A 324 -3.84 2.35 13.44
C SER A 324 -3.65 3.22 14.67
N ARG A 325 -4.26 4.39 14.69
CA ARG A 325 -4.19 5.32 15.83
C ARG A 325 -4.74 4.70 17.11
N ASP A 326 -5.89 4.05 17.05
CA ASP A 326 -6.54 3.43 18.20
C ASP A 326 -5.65 2.30 18.78
N VAL A 327 -4.98 1.54 17.90
CA VAL A 327 -4.05 0.48 18.31
C VAL A 327 -2.82 1.07 19.00
N LEU A 328 -2.23 2.13 18.44
CA LEU A 328 -1.07 2.78 19.06
C LEU A 328 -1.39 3.40 20.43
N GLU A 329 -2.58 4.00 20.58
CA GLU A 329 -3.05 4.54 21.86
C GLU A 329 -3.36 3.43 22.87
N ALA A 330 -3.90 2.30 22.40
CA ALA A 330 -4.18 1.14 23.24
C ALA A 330 -2.92 0.48 23.82
N GLU A 331 -1.75 0.74 23.25
CA GLU A 331 -0.47 0.26 23.78
C GLU A 331 -0.12 0.84 25.18
N ALA A 332 -0.80 1.87 25.60
CA ALA A 332 -0.72 2.39 26.97
C ALA A 332 -1.54 1.60 28.00
N ASP A 333 -2.48 0.75 27.54
CA ASP A 333 -3.38 -0.03 28.40
C ASP A 333 -3.33 -1.54 28.07
N PRO A 334 -2.55 -2.35 28.81
CA PRO A 334 -2.49 -3.80 28.61
C PRO A 334 -3.82 -4.54 28.77
N GLN A 335 -4.87 -3.91 29.29
CA GLN A 335 -6.21 -4.48 29.40
C GLN A 335 -7.09 -4.15 28.20
N SER A 336 -6.62 -3.33 27.27
CA SER A 336 -7.34 -3.00 26.05
C SER A 336 -7.56 -4.25 25.20
N PRO A 337 -8.77 -4.47 24.64
CA PRO A 337 -9.03 -5.60 23.74
C PRO A 337 -8.25 -5.53 22.40
N ILE A 338 -7.62 -4.40 22.13
CA ILE A 338 -6.79 -4.18 20.94
C ILE A 338 -5.31 -3.93 21.29
N TYR A 339 -4.91 -4.22 22.53
CA TYR A 339 -3.51 -4.19 22.95
C TYR A 339 -2.70 -5.23 22.14
N HIS A 340 -1.55 -4.83 21.61
CA HIS A 340 -0.70 -5.65 20.73
C HIS A 340 -1.47 -6.27 19.55
N LYS A 341 -2.43 -5.53 19.00
CA LYS A 341 -3.24 -6.00 17.88
C LYS A 341 -2.50 -5.86 16.57
N PHE A 342 -2.27 -6.99 15.88
CA PHE A 342 -1.84 -6.97 14.48
C PHE A 342 -2.97 -6.47 13.57
N ILE A 343 -2.69 -5.48 12.70
CA ILE A 343 -3.68 -4.86 11.81
C ILE A 343 -3.26 -4.76 10.35
N ALA A 344 -2.32 -5.60 9.94
CA ALA A 344 -1.94 -5.83 8.54
C ALA A 344 -1.63 -4.56 7.72
N GLY A 345 -1.00 -3.56 8.34
CA GLY A 345 -0.64 -2.31 7.65
C GLY A 345 -1.83 -1.39 7.38
N GLU A 346 -2.84 -1.40 8.24
CA GLU A 346 -3.93 -0.43 8.19
C GLU A 346 -3.36 0.99 8.22
N ALA A 347 -3.98 1.91 7.51
CA ALA A 347 -3.63 3.32 7.47
C ALA A 347 -4.87 4.18 7.17
N SER A 348 -4.87 5.41 7.65
CA SER A 348 -6.01 6.34 7.56
C SER A 348 -6.43 6.75 6.13
N ASP A 349 -5.68 6.38 5.10
CA ASP A 349 -6.03 6.66 3.70
C ASP A 349 -7.10 5.71 3.14
N THR A 350 -7.43 4.61 3.84
CA THR A 350 -8.49 3.68 3.47
C THR A 350 -8.97 2.86 4.66
N PRO A 351 -10.25 2.69 4.89
CA PRO A 351 -10.74 1.67 5.80
C PRO A 351 -10.56 0.28 5.18
N TYR A 352 -10.27 -0.68 6.03
CA TYR A 352 -10.21 -2.10 5.68
C TYR A 352 -11.50 -2.77 6.07
N LEU A 353 -12.17 -3.37 5.10
CA LEU A 353 -13.45 -4.02 5.26
C LEU A 353 -13.38 -5.47 4.80
N ARG A 354 -14.29 -6.29 5.32
CA ARG A 354 -14.45 -7.68 4.91
C ARG A 354 -15.92 -8.08 4.85
N SER A 355 -16.18 -9.17 4.14
CA SER A 355 -17.49 -9.80 4.11
C SER A 355 -18.02 -10.12 5.51
N ALA A 356 -19.30 -9.86 5.73
CA ALA A 356 -20.00 -10.02 7.00
C ALA A 356 -21.42 -10.52 6.78
N LYS A 357 -21.98 -11.12 7.83
CA LYS A 357 -23.38 -11.54 7.90
C LYS A 357 -23.91 -11.28 9.30
N ASP A 358 -25.09 -10.70 9.40
CA ASP A 358 -25.72 -10.35 10.68
C ASP A 358 -24.79 -9.53 11.62
N GLY A 359 -24.05 -8.57 11.03
CA GLY A 359 -23.12 -7.70 11.75
C GLY A 359 -21.86 -8.37 12.28
N LYS A 360 -21.53 -9.60 11.83
CA LYS A 360 -20.32 -10.34 12.23
C LYS A 360 -19.50 -10.71 11.02
N PRO A 361 -18.16 -10.80 11.14
CA PRO A 361 -17.32 -11.34 10.09
C PRO A 361 -17.83 -12.70 9.62
N ALA A 362 -17.99 -12.85 8.31
CA ALA A 362 -18.51 -14.07 7.71
C ALA A 362 -17.65 -14.51 6.53
N ASN A 363 -17.48 -15.81 6.42
CA ASN A 363 -16.76 -16.49 5.37
C ASN A 363 -17.70 -17.45 4.66
N PHE A 364 -17.32 -17.89 3.47
CA PHE A 364 -18.03 -18.91 2.71
C PHE A 364 -17.04 -19.90 2.09
N ILE A 365 -17.51 -21.10 1.79
CA ILE A 365 -16.73 -22.07 1.00
C ILE A 365 -17.08 -21.83 -0.47
N LEU A 366 -16.06 -21.68 -1.31
CA LEU A 366 -16.24 -21.49 -2.75
C LEU A 366 -15.94 -22.82 -3.45
N GLY A 367 -16.98 -23.58 -3.76
CA GLY A 367 -16.88 -24.82 -4.55
C GLY A 367 -16.52 -24.55 -6.03
N GLU A 368 -16.23 -25.61 -6.78
CA GLU A 368 -15.82 -25.52 -8.20
C GLU A 368 -16.87 -24.81 -9.09
N ASP A 369 -18.14 -25.12 -8.87
CA ASP A 369 -19.29 -24.59 -9.63
C ASP A 369 -20.00 -23.45 -8.91
N ASP A 370 -19.46 -22.95 -7.80
CA ASP A 370 -20.03 -21.85 -7.08
C ASP A 370 -19.66 -20.50 -7.72
N LEU A 371 -20.50 -19.52 -7.47
CA LEU A 371 -20.33 -18.16 -7.94
C LEU A 371 -20.60 -17.19 -6.81
N VAL A 372 -19.70 -16.25 -6.59
CA VAL A 372 -19.96 -15.08 -5.77
C VAL A 372 -20.09 -13.86 -6.68
N VAL A 373 -21.16 -13.09 -6.53
CA VAL A 373 -21.25 -11.77 -7.16
C VAL A 373 -21.01 -10.72 -6.10
N VAL A 374 -19.90 -10.00 -6.26
CA VAL A 374 -19.58 -8.82 -5.47
C VAL A 374 -20.17 -7.62 -6.17
N TYR A 375 -20.95 -6.80 -5.47
CA TYR A 375 -21.58 -5.62 -6.03
C TYR A 375 -21.56 -4.47 -5.03
N GLY A 376 -21.47 -3.27 -5.54
CA GLY A 376 -21.34 -2.07 -4.71
C GLY A 376 -21.34 -0.79 -5.52
N VAL A 377 -20.90 0.28 -4.86
CA VAL A 377 -20.65 1.57 -5.49
C VAL A 377 -19.21 1.61 -5.99
N ASN A 378 -19.02 2.03 -7.23
CA ASN A 378 -17.71 2.39 -7.73
C ASN A 378 -17.34 3.78 -7.20
N HIS A 379 -16.67 3.83 -6.05
CA HIS A 379 -16.31 5.06 -5.36
C HIS A 379 -15.40 5.99 -6.18
N ALA A 380 -14.66 5.44 -7.14
CA ALA A 380 -13.90 6.23 -8.10
C ALA A 380 -14.82 6.91 -9.14
N ALA A 381 -15.91 6.26 -9.53
CA ALA A 381 -16.90 6.85 -10.43
C ALA A 381 -17.77 7.93 -9.76
N THR A 382 -17.99 7.84 -8.45
CA THR A 382 -18.66 8.90 -7.66
C THR A 382 -17.71 10.08 -7.39
N GLY A 383 -16.40 9.92 -7.64
CA GLY A 383 -15.38 10.94 -7.35
C GLY A 383 -15.00 11.04 -5.88
N LEU A 384 -15.47 10.11 -5.04
CA LEU A 384 -15.20 10.10 -3.60
C LEU A 384 -13.98 9.26 -3.20
N ALA A 385 -13.43 8.48 -4.12
CA ALA A 385 -12.15 7.83 -3.96
C ALA A 385 -11.28 8.01 -5.21
N THR A 386 -9.97 8.06 -5.06
CA THR A 386 -9.05 8.00 -6.20
C THR A 386 -8.99 6.58 -6.76
N TYR A 387 -9.21 5.61 -5.89
CA TYR A 387 -9.07 4.20 -6.17
C TYR A 387 -9.91 3.37 -5.19
N SER A 388 -10.56 2.32 -5.67
CA SER A 388 -11.20 1.30 -4.83
C SER A 388 -10.91 -0.09 -5.35
N SER A 389 -10.97 -1.08 -4.48
CA SER A 389 -10.66 -2.47 -4.84
C SER A 389 -11.44 -3.47 -4.01
N LEU A 390 -11.62 -4.65 -4.60
CA LEU A 390 -12.00 -5.87 -3.89
C LEU A 390 -10.86 -6.88 -3.98
N GLY A 391 -10.65 -7.63 -2.92
CA GLY A 391 -9.70 -8.75 -2.87
C GLY A 391 -10.39 -10.00 -2.36
N VAL A 392 -9.99 -11.14 -2.88
CA VAL A 392 -10.43 -12.46 -2.43
C VAL A 392 -9.34 -13.06 -1.56
N TYR A 393 -9.69 -13.40 -0.33
CA TYR A 393 -8.77 -13.87 0.70
C TYR A 393 -9.16 -15.28 1.14
N GLY A 394 -8.18 -16.19 1.16
CA GLY A 394 -8.33 -17.52 1.69
C GLY A 394 -7.79 -17.63 3.11
N ASP A 395 -8.39 -18.49 3.90
CA ASP A 395 -7.86 -18.86 5.20
C ASP A 395 -6.69 -19.84 5.02
N TRP A 396 -5.56 -19.46 5.54
CA TRP A 396 -4.37 -20.29 5.54
C TRP A 396 -3.93 -20.54 6.98
N ILE A 397 -3.57 -21.79 7.27
CA ILE A 397 -3.11 -22.19 8.60
C ILE A 397 -1.59 -22.35 8.50
N THR A 398 -0.87 -21.55 9.29
CA THR A 398 0.58 -21.76 9.45
C THR A 398 0.82 -23.15 10.00
N SER A 399 1.90 -23.82 9.53
CA SER A 399 2.26 -25.13 10.04
C SER A 399 2.42 -25.08 11.56
N SER A 400 1.91 -26.09 12.26
CA SER A 400 2.17 -26.25 13.69
C SER A 400 3.66 -26.48 13.89
N CYS A 401 4.32 -25.63 14.65
CA CYS A 401 5.74 -25.73 14.96
C CYS A 401 6.03 -25.30 16.38
N ASP A 402 6.95 -25.99 17.02
CA ASP A 402 7.44 -25.63 18.36
C ASP A 402 8.40 -24.42 18.30
N THR A 403 8.99 -24.18 17.13
CA THR A 403 9.92 -23.08 16.88
C THR A 403 9.67 -22.54 15.47
N PRO A 404 9.45 -21.24 15.30
CA PRO A 404 9.31 -20.61 13.99
C PRO A 404 10.54 -20.90 13.11
N LYS A 405 10.32 -21.33 11.87
CA LYS A 405 11.37 -21.72 10.92
C LYS A 405 11.73 -20.61 9.93
N ASN A 406 10.85 -19.64 9.79
CA ASN A 406 11.01 -18.53 8.87
C ASN A 406 10.45 -17.24 9.46
N GLN A 407 10.75 -16.10 8.83
CA GLN A 407 10.30 -14.79 9.27
C GLN A 407 8.77 -14.68 9.35
N PHE A 408 8.07 -15.39 8.48
CA PHE A 408 6.62 -15.39 8.42
C PHE A 408 6.00 -16.08 9.64
N GLU A 409 6.51 -17.26 10.03
CA GLU A 409 6.10 -17.93 11.26
C GLU A 409 6.42 -17.11 12.50
N TYR A 410 7.51 -16.32 12.47
CA TYR A 410 7.80 -15.34 13.51
C TYR A 410 6.76 -14.21 13.59
N VAL A 411 6.26 -13.74 12.43
CA VAL A 411 5.27 -12.67 12.39
C VAL A 411 3.89 -13.14 12.85
N PHE A 412 3.43 -14.28 12.33
CA PHE A 412 2.05 -14.73 12.48
C PHE A 412 1.90 -15.88 13.49
N GLY A 413 3.00 -16.49 13.90
CA GLY A 413 3.01 -17.66 14.77
C GLY A 413 2.70 -18.95 14.04
N CYS A 414 2.99 -20.07 14.70
CA CYS A 414 2.72 -21.42 14.19
C CYS A 414 1.31 -21.86 14.56
N GLY A 415 0.59 -22.46 13.62
CA GLY A 415 -0.77 -22.97 13.83
C GLY A 415 -1.87 -21.91 13.81
N ASP A 416 -1.57 -20.69 13.38
CA ASP A 416 -2.56 -19.62 13.32
C ASP A 416 -3.21 -19.45 11.95
N HIS A 417 -4.43 -18.94 11.97
CA HIS A 417 -5.18 -18.61 10.77
C HIS A 417 -4.77 -17.26 10.21
N ILE A 418 -4.40 -17.25 8.94
CA ILE A 418 -4.01 -16.04 8.21
C ILE A 418 -4.86 -15.94 6.95
N TRP A 419 -5.26 -14.71 6.64
CA TRP A 419 -6.04 -14.41 5.45
C TRP A 419 -5.13 -13.89 4.34
N ASN A 420 -4.97 -14.69 3.28
CA ASN A 420 -4.15 -14.37 2.12
C ASN A 420 -5.00 -13.90 0.96
N GLY A 421 -4.67 -12.74 0.39
CA GLY A 421 -5.23 -12.28 -0.86
C GLY A 421 -4.61 -13.02 -2.04
N VAL A 422 -5.44 -13.68 -2.85
CA VAL A 422 -4.97 -14.49 -4.00
C VAL A 422 -5.52 -14.01 -5.33
N ALA A 423 -6.57 -13.20 -5.32
CA ALA A 423 -7.21 -12.65 -6.50
C ALA A 423 -7.89 -11.33 -6.15
N GLY A 424 -8.22 -10.53 -7.14
CA GLY A 424 -8.96 -9.30 -6.91
C GLY A 424 -9.17 -8.48 -8.16
N MET A 425 -9.85 -7.35 -8.00
CA MET A 425 -10.15 -6.40 -9.06
C MET A 425 -10.24 -4.99 -8.49
N ASN A 426 -10.00 -3.99 -9.30
CA ASN A 426 -10.03 -2.59 -8.88
C ASN A 426 -11.02 -1.75 -9.68
N SER A 427 -11.21 -0.51 -9.27
CA SER A 427 -12.21 0.41 -9.82
C SER A 427 -12.07 0.71 -11.31
N HIS A 428 -10.87 0.55 -11.91
CA HIS A 428 -10.68 0.70 -13.35
C HIS A 428 -11.45 -0.36 -14.13
N ASP A 429 -11.53 -1.57 -13.58
CA ASP A 429 -12.17 -2.71 -14.22
C ASP A 429 -13.66 -2.83 -13.89
N PHE A 430 -14.16 -2.05 -12.91
CA PHE A 430 -15.56 -2.10 -12.49
C PHE A 430 -16.53 -1.50 -13.50
N ARG A 431 -16.06 -0.53 -14.29
CA ARG A 431 -16.90 0.25 -15.19
C ARG A 431 -17.61 -0.61 -16.24
N GLY A 432 -18.93 -0.50 -16.33
CA GLY A 432 -19.75 -1.25 -17.27
C GLY A 432 -20.21 -2.61 -16.74
N SER A 433 -19.82 -3.00 -15.53
CA SER A 433 -20.19 -4.31 -14.98
C SER A 433 -21.64 -4.35 -14.45
N ALA A 434 -22.16 -3.26 -13.90
CA ALA A 434 -23.53 -3.17 -13.42
C ALA A 434 -24.55 -3.06 -14.57
N GLU A 435 -24.17 -2.42 -15.68
CA GLU A 435 -25.00 -2.26 -16.87
C GLU A 435 -25.41 -3.60 -17.51
N GLN A 436 -24.67 -4.67 -17.26
CA GLN A 436 -25.05 -6.03 -17.69
C GLN A 436 -26.33 -6.52 -17.00
N TYR A 437 -26.61 -6.03 -15.80
CA TYR A 437 -27.74 -6.44 -14.99
C TYR A 437 -28.90 -5.45 -15.05
N ILE A 438 -28.60 -4.15 -15.09
CA ILE A 438 -29.57 -3.05 -15.07
C ILE A 438 -29.28 -2.06 -16.23
N PRO A 439 -29.40 -2.51 -17.49
CA PRO A 439 -29.14 -1.66 -18.64
C PRO A 439 -30.09 -0.46 -18.66
N GLY A 440 -29.54 0.74 -18.88
CA GLY A 440 -30.31 1.99 -18.92
C GLY A 440 -30.73 2.56 -17.55
N ASP A 441 -30.37 1.92 -16.45
CA ASP A 441 -30.55 2.50 -15.12
C ASP A 441 -29.60 3.69 -14.93
N PRO A 442 -30.07 4.87 -14.52
CA PRO A 442 -29.23 6.06 -14.35
C PRO A 442 -28.14 5.89 -13.30
N MET A 443 -28.27 4.95 -12.35
CA MET A 443 -27.26 4.66 -11.34
C MET A 443 -26.22 3.63 -11.80
N ALA A 444 -26.49 2.86 -12.85
CA ALA A 444 -25.58 1.81 -13.31
C ALA A 444 -24.12 2.29 -13.54
N PRO A 445 -23.85 3.50 -14.09
CA PRO A 445 -22.46 3.99 -14.26
C PRO A 445 -21.69 4.18 -12.95
N TYR A 446 -22.39 4.33 -11.82
CA TYR A 446 -21.80 4.51 -10.49
C TYR A 446 -21.74 3.22 -9.68
N LEU A 447 -22.27 2.13 -10.22
CA LEU A 447 -22.36 0.84 -9.57
C LEU A 447 -21.46 -0.17 -10.27
N TYR A 448 -21.17 -1.26 -9.58
CA TYR A 448 -20.47 -2.40 -10.17
C TYR A 448 -21.05 -3.74 -9.72
N ALA A 449 -20.81 -4.78 -10.52
CA ALA A 449 -21.12 -6.16 -10.18
C ALA A 449 -20.07 -7.08 -10.83
N VAL A 450 -19.23 -7.67 -10.04
CA VAL A 450 -18.10 -8.52 -10.44
C VAL A 450 -18.35 -9.94 -9.97
N LYS A 451 -18.03 -10.90 -10.81
CA LYS A 451 -18.20 -12.33 -10.56
C LYS A 451 -16.90 -12.94 -10.07
N VAL A 452 -16.93 -13.63 -8.94
CA VAL A 452 -15.82 -14.35 -8.35
C VAL A 452 -16.12 -15.85 -8.43
N THR A 453 -15.26 -16.62 -9.04
CA THR A 453 -15.42 -18.08 -9.23
C THR A 453 -14.08 -18.75 -9.45
N ARG A 454 -14.02 -20.07 -9.26
CA ARG A 454 -12.84 -20.86 -9.60
C ARG A 454 -12.74 -21.16 -11.09
N ARG A 455 -13.88 -21.33 -11.77
CA ARG A 455 -13.96 -21.70 -13.20
C ARG A 455 -14.80 -20.70 -13.99
N PRO A 456 -14.20 -19.58 -14.43
CA PRO A 456 -14.91 -18.67 -15.31
C PRO A 456 -15.26 -19.35 -16.64
N PRO A 457 -16.43 -19.10 -17.23
CA PRO A 457 -16.80 -19.64 -18.53
C PRO A 457 -15.81 -19.22 -19.63
N PRO A 458 -15.38 -20.14 -20.54
CA PRO A 458 -14.35 -19.86 -21.53
C PRO A 458 -14.74 -18.82 -22.60
N ASP A 459 -16.03 -18.52 -22.76
CA ASP A 459 -16.56 -17.78 -23.92
C ASP A 459 -16.97 -16.34 -23.61
N ARG A 460 -16.83 -15.84 -22.39
CA ARG A 460 -17.41 -14.53 -22.02
C ARG A 460 -16.40 -13.66 -21.30
N HIS A 461 -16.18 -12.51 -21.92
CA HIS A 461 -15.59 -11.30 -21.39
C HIS A 461 -14.97 -11.46 -19.98
N GLU A 462 -13.75 -11.91 -19.90
CA GLU A 462 -12.95 -12.07 -18.68
C GLU A 462 -12.92 -10.80 -17.83
N ARG A 463 -13.31 -9.67 -18.41
CA ARG A 463 -13.21 -8.34 -17.84
C ARG A 463 -13.91 -8.16 -16.49
N PHE A 464 -15.00 -8.90 -16.22
CA PHE A 464 -15.77 -8.76 -14.97
C PHE A 464 -15.78 -10.04 -14.15
N TRP A 465 -14.74 -10.86 -14.34
CA TRP A 465 -14.58 -12.11 -13.64
C TRP A 465 -13.26 -12.10 -12.87
N VAL A 466 -13.33 -12.43 -11.59
CA VAL A 466 -12.17 -12.72 -10.73
C VAL A 466 -12.07 -14.24 -10.62
N ARG A 467 -11.00 -14.79 -11.17
CA ARG A 467 -10.70 -16.21 -11.01
C ARG A 467 -9.96 -16.42 -9.70
N VAL A 468 -10.47 -17.33 -8.88
CA VAL A 468 -9.79 -17.80 -7.67
C VAL A 468 -8.98 -19.04 -8.03
N PRO A 469 -7.66 -18.98 -8.03
CA PRO A 469 -6.84 -20.13 -8.34
C PRO A 469 -6.91 -21.17 -7.24
N GLU A 470 -6.72 -22.43 -7.61
CA GLU A 470 -6.43 -23.53 -6.68
C GLU A 470 -4.91 -23.64 -6.51
N PRO A 471 -4.41 -24.08 -5.35
CA PRO A 471 -3.00 -24.33 -5.17
C PRO A 471 -2.51 -25.35 -6.21
N PRO A 472 -1.33 -25.17 -6.81
CA PRO A 472 -0.79 -26.12 -7.79
C PRO A 472 -0.30 -27.42 -7.20
N CYS A 473 -0.42 -27.65 -5.88
CA CYS A 473 0.04 -28.87 -5.24
C CYS A 473 -0.91 -30.04 -5.47
N GLU A 474 -0.63 -30.86 -6.48
CA GLU A 474 -1.37 -32.10 -6.79
C GLU A 474 -0.85 -33.34 -6.06
N ILE A 475 0.21 -33.24 -5.23
CA ILE A 475 0.89 -34.40 -4.63
C ILE A 475 0.85 -34.29 -3.09
N PRO A 476 0.08 -35.12 -2.39
CA PRO A 476 0.18 -35.28 -0.94
C PRO A 476 1.34 -36.20 -0.54
N PRO A 477 2.08 -35.90 0.54
CA PRO A 477 2.14 -34.60 1.20
C PRO A 477 3.00 -33.63 0.39
N CYS A 478 2.56 -32.40 0.24
CA CYS A 478 3.38 -31.35 -0.34
C CYS A 478 4.68 -31.22 0.46
N GLN A 479 5.71 -31.93 0.06
CA GLN A 479 7.03 -31.93 0.70
C GLN A 479 8.01 -30.98 0.03
N ALA A 480 7.58 -30.24 -1.00
CA ALA A 480 8.43 -29.24 -1.61
C ALA A 480 8.61 -28.05 -0.66
N PRO A 481 9.78 -27.41 -0.62
CA PRO A 481 9.97 -26.19 0.12
C PRO A 481 8.99 -25.13 -0.39
N LEU A 482 8.25 -24.59 0.52
CA LEU A 482 6.97 -23.93 0.50
C LEU A 482 6.70 -22.70 -0.41
N PRO A 483 7.61 -21.99 -1.08
CA PRO A 483 7.29 -20.63 -1.47
C PRO A 483 6.35 -20.46 -2.66
N SER A 484 6.37 -21.34 -3.62
CA SER A 484 5.69 -21.13 -4.92
C SER A 484 4.25 -21.66 -5.00
N TYR A 485 3.73 -22.28 -3.96
CA TYR A 485 2.51 -23.11 -4.06
C TYR A 485 1.23 -22.48 -3.48
N ASN A 486 1.32 -21.34 -2.83
CA ASN A 486 0.17 -20.74 -2.13
C ASN A 486 -0.48 -19.56 -2.87
N HIS A 487 -0.43 -19.56 -4.21
CA HIS A 487 -1.15 -18.59 -5.03
C HIS A 487 -2.64 -18.89 -5.17
N GLY A 488 -3.18 -19.83 -4.42
CA GLY A 488 -4.54 -20.28 -4.53
C GLY A 488 -5.20 -20.55 -3.18
N ILE A 489 -6.48 -20.88 -3.24
CA ILE A 489 -7.28 -21.29 -2.10
C ILE A 489 -7.79 -22.70 -2.36
N GLU A 490 -7.56 -23.63 -1.46
CA GLU A 490 -8.08 -24.99 -1.52
C GLU A 490 -9.61 -25.01 -1.51
N LEU A 491 -10.22 -26.06 -2.09
CA LEU A 491 -11.68 -26.14 -2.28
C LEU A 491 -12.48 -26.16 -0.98
N ASP A 492 -11.91 -26.72 0.08
CA ASP A 492 -12.52 -26.87 1.39
C ASP A 492 -12.19 -25.73 2.36
N LYS A 493 -11.37 -24.77 1.93
CA LYS A 493 -10.98 -23.65 2.77
C LYS A 493 -11.92 -22.48 2.68
N PRO A 494 -12.12 -21.77 3.81
CA PRO A 494 -12.96 -20.59 3.86
C PRO A 494 -12.38 -19.44 3.02
N VAL A 495 -13.28 -18.71 2.41
CA VAL A 495 -13.00 -17.50 1.62
C VAL A 495 -13.69 -16.30 2.25
N CYS A 496 -13.04 -15.15 2.27
CA CYS A 496 -13.71 -13.88 2.50
C CYS A 496 -13.38 -12.87 1.41
N ILE A 497 -14.22 -11.86 1.25
CA ILE A 497 -13.97 -10.74 0.36
C ILE A 497 -13.55 -9.55 1.21
N GLY A 498 -12.43 -8.94 0.87
CA GLY A 498 -11.97 -7.68 1.45
C GLY A 498 -12.24 -6.52 0.51
N TYR A 499 -12.52 -5.33 1.07
CA TYR A 499 -12.82 -4.13 0.30
C TYR A 499 -12.00 -2.96 0.81
N ARG A 500 -11.64 -2.05 -0.10
CA ARG A 500 -10.92 -0.83 0.20
C ARG A 500 -11.37 0.31 -0.71
N ALA A 501 -11.39 1.53 -0.16
CA ALA A 501 -11.60 2.76 -0.92
C ALA A 501 -10.56 3.78 -0.45
N TYR A 502 -9.67 4.17 -1.36
CA TYR A 502 -8.53 5.03 -1.05
C TYR A 502 -8.82 6.48 -1.35
N LEU A 503 -8.44 7.32 -0.41
CA LEU A 503 -8.21 8.73 -0.53
C LEU A 503 -9.28 9.51 -1.31
N ASN A 504 -10.02 10.33 -0.62
CA ASN A 504 -10.84 11.33 -1.27
C ASN A 504 -9.96 12.43 -1.87
N PRO A 505 -10.02 12.65 -3.19
CA PRO A 505 -9.17 13.64 -3.85
C PRO A 505 -9.42 15.07 -3.39
N ALA A 506 -10.62 15.37 -2.87
CA ALA A 506 -10.98 16.73 -2.42
C ALA A 506 -10.48 17.04 -1.01
N THR A 507 -10.38 16.04 -0.13
CA THR A 507 -9.99 16.22 1.28
C THR A 507 -8.58 15.74 1.59
N GLY A 508 -8.03 14.85 0.76
CA GLY A 508 -6.75 14.22 1.00
C GLY A 508 -6.75 13.21 2.14
N ALA A 509 -7.93 12.79 2.61
CA ALA A 509 -8.13 11.80 3.66
C ALA A 509 -8.83 10.56 3.10
N GLY A 510 -8.65 9.40 3.72
CA GLY A 510 -9.46 8.22 3.43
C GLY A 510 -10.92 8.44 3.82
N PRO A 511 -11.86 7.69 3.26
CA PRO A 511 -13.26 7.79 3.65
C PRO A 511 -13.47 7.29 5.08
N ASP A 512 -14.34 7.95 5.81
CA ASP A 512 -14.84 7.37 7.04
C ASP A 512 -15.83 6.24 6.72
N TYR A 513 -15.97 5.30 7.68
CA TYR A 513 -16.83 4.14 7.51
C TYR A 513 -18.28 4.51 7.18
N ASP A 514 -18.77 5.63 7.71
CA ASP A 514 -20.15 6.07 7.53
C ASP A 514 -20.39 6.95 6.28
N ASP A 515 -19.32 7.38 5.62
CA ASP A 515 -19.41 8.33 4.49
C ASP A 515 -19.69 7.64 3.16
N ILE A 516 -19.31 6.39 2.99
CA ILE A 516 -19.49 5.63 1.75
C ILE A 516 -20.49 4.48 1.91
N ILE A 517 -21.06 4.06 0.80
CA ILE A 517 -22.00 2.93 0.75
C ILE A 517 -21.20 1.67 0.47
N TRP A 518 -21.03 0.84 1.49
CA TRP A 518 -20.16 -0.33 1.45
C TRP A 518 -20.63 -1.42 0.50
N ASP A 519 -19.64 -2.10 -0.06
CA ASP A 519 -19.78 -3.24 -0.94
C ASP A 519 -20.49 -4.41 -0.26
N LYS A 520 -21.10 -5.26 -1.08
CA LYS A 520 -21.88 -6.44 -0.69
C LYS A 520 -21.53 -7.61 -1.59
N ALA A 521 -21.87 -8.81 -1.13
CA ALA A 521 -21.69 -10.02 -1.93
C ALA A 521 -22.92 -10.92 -1.87
N ILE A 522 -23.12 -11.71 -2.91
CA ILE A 522 -24.09 -12.80 -2.94
C ILE A 522 -23.35 -14.06 -3.40
N TRP A 523 -23.32 -15.05 -2.54
CA TRP A 523 -22.88 -16.39 -2.92
C TRP A 523 -24.03 -17.16 -3.55
N PHE A 524 -23.74 -17.93 -4.58
CA PHE A 524 -24.67 -18.76 -5.31
C PHE A 524 -24.15 -20.16 -5.46
N LYS A 525 -24.97 -21.16 -5.15
CA LYS A 525 -24.82 -22.52 -5.62
C LYS A 525 -25.55 -22.64 -6.95
N LEU A 526 -24.82 -22.80 -8.04
CA LEU A 526 -25.40 -22.83 -9.37
C LEU A 526 -26.19 -24.10 -9.63
N LYS A 527 -27.19 -24.02 -10.50
CA LYS A 527 -27.86 -25.23 -11.03
C LYS A 527 -26.90 -25.99 -11.91
N ALA A 528 -26.78 -27.28 -11.72
CA ALA A 528 -26.02 -28.13 -12.62
C ALA A 528 -26.50 -27.92 -14.08
N LYS A 529 -25.57 -27.73 -15.00
CA LYS A 529 -25.89 -27.71 -16.43
C LYS A 529 -26.37 -29.11 -16.81
N ARG A 530 -27.63 -29.24 -17.21
CA ARG A 530 -28.17 -30.47 -17.78
C ARG A 530 -27.64 -30.68 -19.17
#